data_3d2e05e69224e190f8297c3fbccd8df0
#
_entry.id   3d2e05e69224e190f8297c3fbccd8df0
#
_cell.length_a   1.000
_cell.length_b   1.000
_cell.length_c   1.000
_cell.angle_alpha   90.00
_cell.angle_beta   90.00
_cell.angle_gamma   90.00
#
_symmetry.space_group_name_H-M   'P 1'
#
loop_
_entity.id
_entity.type
_entity.pdbx_description
1 polymer ?
#
loop_
_entity_poly.entity_id
_entity_poly.type
_entity_poly.pdbx_seq_one_letter_code
_entity_poly.pdbx_strand_id
1 'polypeptide(L)'
;MLSLLSNHILIRDRRFANDRLVQAASSLTEGRNVEKMHFIISQAMRKYYHDGRSRYSMARHIALGSRIIKSRVVERLEYRKILWDAAQTAAQSGARPTALWYYRHCIAFLQDNPWDDNCIDVYYDETLRLHISTAEMAWSQGFNNEALDLLYKVFQHGKTAVCKSRAWIIKAKIYAQLGDHPRSMNSLLTCLEELGIHLRGPTSYEECDTAYNQLKGHLDQTDIMTIARKPISKDITTITIGIVMAEAMSVTFWDDGLTFYKMAIEMMNLHLFRGGFAQICIGCSHLAMISFSRFRDLKLAIKLSELSVSLLDRCPELWTRSRGSVVYNFYIGHLRGPLAATLPALENSVETSLTLGDPYIALITISSMGMTRLFLGHDLVQVEAFCNESAEEINDWASDTRGGASLVTVR
;
A
#
# COMPACT_ATOMS: atom_id res chain seq x y z
N MET A 1 26.74 38.83 5.24
CA MET A 1 25.86 38.32 4.19
C MET A 1 25.30 39.44 3.29
N LEU A 2 24.74 40.52 3.85
CA LEU A 2 24.28 41.68 3.09
C LEU A 2 25.41 42.43 2.34
N SER A 3 26.65 42.43 2.87
CA SER A 3 27.81 43.04 2.21
C SER A 3 28.36 42.28 1.00
N LEU A 4 28.08 40.97 0.92
CA LEU A 4 28.45 40.14 -0.24
C LEU A 4 27.44 40.26 -1.40
N LEU A 5 26.24 40.74 -1.11
CA LEU A 5 25.20 41.01 -2.09
C LEU A 5 25.51 42.29 -2.93
N SER A 6 26.36 43.19 -2.43
CA SER A 6 26.74 44.44 -3.11
C SER A 6 27.86 44.31 -4.16
N ASN A 7 28.54 43.16 -4.24
CA ASN A 7 29.76 43.00 -5.05
C ASN A 7 29.56 42.13 -6.30
N HIS A 8 28.43 42.19 -7.00
CA HIS A 8 28.18 41.57 -8.32
C HIS A 8 28.63 40.10 -8.52
N ILE A 9 29.08 39.40 -7.47
CA ILE A 9 29.52 38.01 -7.51
C ILE A 9 28.32 37.03 -7.35
N LEU A 10 27.18 37.55 -6.92
CA LEU A 10 26.01 36.77 -6.63
C LEU A 10 24.81 37.23 -7.43
N ILE A 11 24.29 36.37 -8.25
CA ILE A 11 22.89 36.37 -8.62
C ILE A 11 22.57 36.95 -10.01
N ARG A 12 22.43 36.05 -10.97
CA ARG A 12 21.32 36.07 -11.93
C ARG A 12 20.16 35.35 -11.25
N ASP A 13 19.02 36.00 -11.13
CA ASP A 13 17.77 35.41 -10.58
C ASP A 13 17.82 34.90 -9.14
N ARG A 14 18.57 35.55 -8.25
CA ARG A 14 18.68 35.17 -6.82
C ARG A 14 19.24 33.76 -6.56
N ARG A 15 20.00 33.21 -7.49
CA ARG A 15 20.76 31.97 -7.35
C ARG A 15 22.25 32.25 -7.32
N PHE A 16 23.02 31.39 -6.65
CA PHE A 16 24.49 31.44 -6.76
C PHE A 16 24.89 31.10 -8.20
N ALA A 17 25.87 31.84 -8.74
CA ALA A 17 26.31 31.72 -10.13
C ALA A 17 26.92 30.34 -10.48
N ASN A 18 27.41 29.56 -9.45
CA ASN A 18 27.83 28.18 -9.61
C ASN A 18 27.87 27.44 -8.28
N ASP A 19 27.91 26.09 -8.35
CA ASP A 19 27.89 25.21 -7.17
C ASP A 19 29.11 25.38 -6.24
N ARG A 20 30.26 25.81 -6.76
CA ARG A 20 31.44 26.08 -5.95
C ARG A 20 31.24 27.26 -4.99
N LEU A 21 30.49 28.29 -5.42
CA LEU A 21 30.10 29.40 -4.54
C LEU A 21 29.11 28.97 -3.47
N VAL A 22 28.21 28.05 -3.80
CA VAL A 22 27.31 27.40 -2.81
C VAL A 22 28.11 26.62 -1.80
N GLN A 23 29.07 25.79 -2.24
CA GLN A 23 29.95 25.02 -1.38
C GLN A 23 30.84 25.91 -0.51
N ALA A 24 31.45 26.95 -1.07
CA ALA A 24 32.25 27.91 -0.32
C ALA A 24 31.42 28.69 0.71
N ALA A 25 30.21 29.12 0.37
CA ALA A 25 29.31 29.78 1.32
C ALA A 25 28.83 28.81 2.43
N SER A 26 28.66 27.54 2.11
CA SER A 26 28.31 26.50 3.08
C SER A 26 29.48 26.15 4.00
N SER A 27 30.72 26.15 3.49
CA SER A 27 31.92 25.88 4.29
C SER A 27 32.32 27.03 5.24
N LEU A 28 31.86 28.24 4.96
CA LEU A 28 32.05 29.41 5.85
C LEU A 28 31.11 29.42 7.06
N THR A 29 30.12 28.54 7.07
CA THR A 29 29.11 28.42 8.13
C THR A 29 29.26 27.08 8.83
N GLU A 30 29.93 27.03 9.97
CA GLU A 30 30.07 25.81 10.76
C GLU A 30 28.96 25.59 11.76
N GLY A 31 28.45 24.34 11.85
CA GLY A 31 27.64 23.84 12.94
C GLY A 31 26.30 24.58 13.16
N ARG A 32 26.09 25.13 14.36
CA ARG A 32 24.85 25.80 14.79
C ARG A 32 24.45 27.01 13.93
N ASN A 33 25.39 27.63 13.23
CA ASN A 33 25.09 28.77 12.34
C ASN A 33 24.40 28.34 11.05
N VAL A 34 24.65 27.13 10.55
CA VAL A 34 23.96 26.58 9.36
C VAL A 34 22.47 26.33 9.66
N GLU A 35 22.17 25.71 10.78
CA GLU A 35 20.76 25.47 11.20
C GLU A 35 20.00 26.80 11.37
N LYS A 36 20.63 27.79 11.99
CA LYS A 36 20.06 29.13 12.16
C LYS A 36 19.81 29.82 10.80
N MET A 37 20.72 29.68 9.88
CA MET A 37 20.57 30.19 8.51
C MET A 37 19.37 29.53 7.81
N HIS A 38 19.24 28.21 7.87
CA HIS A 38 18.10 27.49 7.28
C HIS A 38 16.78 27.89 7.91
N PHE A 39 16.74 28.06 9.22
CA PHE A 39 15.57 28.56 9.92
C PHE A 39 15.17 29.96 9.45
N ILE A 40 16.12 30.92 9.35
CA ILE A 40 15.86 32.29 8.86
C ILE A 40 15.35 32.26 7.41
N ILE A 41 15.96 31.42 6.56
CA ILE A 41 15.52 31.27 5.18
C ILE A 41 14.09 30.72 5.11
N SER A 42 13.76 29.70 5.93
CA SER A 42 12.40 29.15 5.97
C SER A 42 11.36 30.19 6.40
N GLN A 43 11.68 31.03 7.37
CA GLN A 43 10.82 32.14 7.80
C GLN A 43 10.64 33.20 6.69
N ALA A 44 11.73 33.56 6.00
CA ALA A 44 11.66 34.51 4.88
C ALA A 44 10.84 33.95 3.72
N MET A 45 11.05 32.66 3.38
CA MET A 45 10.26 32.00 2.34
C MET A 45 8.77 31.97 2.70
N ARG A 46 8.41 31.63 3.95
CA ARG A 46 7.04 31.63 4.43
C ARG A 46 6.38 32.99 4.28
N LYS A 47 7.12 34.09 4.57
CA LYS A 47 6.59 35.44 4.52
C LYS A 47 6.42 35.99 3.10
N TYR A 48 7.30 35.60 2.16
CA TYR A 48 7.38 36.27 0.85
C TYR A 48 7.03 35.37 -0.34
N TYR A 49 6.96 34.05 -0.16
CA TYR A 49 6.70 33.09 -1.23
C TYR A 49 5.45 32.28 -0.96
N HIS A 50 4.42 32.50 -1.76
CA HIS A 50 3.13 31.82 -1.65
C HIS A 50 2.86 30.88 -2.83
N ASP A 51 3.83 30.72 -3.75
CA ASP A 51 3.69 29.84 -4.90
C ASP A 51 4.01 28.38 -4.58
N GLY A 52 3.36 27.47 -5.30
CA GLY A 52 3.55 26.02 -5.06
C GLY A 52 4.97 25.52 -5.36
N ARG A 53 5.75 26.26 -6.19
CA ARG A 53 7.11 25.84 -6.59
C ARG A 53 8.14 26.01 -5.47
N SER A 54 7.92 26.99 -4.59
CA SER A 54 8.81 27.26 -3.45
C SER A 54 8.59 26.32 -2.27
N ARG A 55 7.48 25.59 -2.23
CA ARG A 55 7.14 24.70 -1.09
C ARG A 55 8.19 23.63 -0.84
N TYR A 56 8.70 22.99 -1.89
CA TYR A 56 9.76 21.97 -1.77
C TYR A 56 11.06 22.53 -1.21
N SER A 57 11.49 23.70 -1.71
CA SER A 57 12.68 24.39 -1.19
C SER A 57 12.48 24.83 0.26
N MET A 58 11.30 25.35 0.59
CA MET A 58 10.95 25.72 1.96
C MET A 58 10.95 24.53 2.91
N ALA A 59 10.35 23.39 2.51
CA ALA A 59 10.35 22.15 3.29
C ALA A 59 11.78 21.66 3.59
N ARG A 60 12.68 21.75 2.60
CA ARG A 60 14.10 21.41 2.80
C ARG A 60 14.77 22.30 3.85
N HIS A 61 14.55 23.61 3.80
CA HIS A 61 15.10 24.54 4.79
C HIS A 61 14.49 24.33 6.18
N ILE A 62 13.21 24.01 6.27
CA ILE A 62 12.54 23.63 7.54
C ILE A 62 13.22 22.38 8.12
N ALA A 63 13.40 21.34 7.34
CA ALA A 63 14.03 20.11 7.80
C ALA A 63 15.46 20.32 8.29
N LEU A 64 16.26 21.11 7.56
CA LEU A 64 17.64 21.44 7.92
C LEU A 64 17.76 22.39 9.13
N GLY A 65 16.71 23.17 9.44
CA GLY A 65 16.60 24.01 10.62
C GLY A 65 15.88 23.38 11.82
N SER A 66 15.70 22.07 11.80
CA SER A 66 14.76 21.32 12.66
C SER A 66 14.97 21.51 14.16
N ARG A 67 16.20 21.59 14.67
CA ARG A 67 16.49 21.77 16.10
C ARG A 67 15.93 23.07 16.68
N ILE A 68 16.00 24.16 15.89
CA ILE A 68 15.50 25.47 16.32
C ILE A 68 13.97 25.46 16.29
N ILE A 69 13.37 24.83 15.28
CA ILE A 69 11.92 24.78 15.11
C ILE A 69 11.27 23.92 16.21
N LYS A 70 11.90 22.81 16.62
CA LYS A 70 11.37 21.92 17.65
C LYS A 70 11.04 22.63 18.96
N SER A 71 11.80 23.65 19.35
CA SER A 71 11.56 24.43 20.56
C SER A 71 10.45 25.47 20.43
N ARG A 72 9.90 25.71 19.22
CA ARG A 72 8.92 26.75 18.94
C ARG A 72 7.51 26.18 18.78
N VAL A 73 6.80 26.03 19.88
CA VAL A 73 5.47 25.37 19.94
C VAL A 73 4.47 25.94 18.93
N VAL A 74 4.37 27.27 18.82
CA VAL A 74 3.36 27.93 17.96
C VAL A 74 3.64 27.73 16.47
N GLU A 75 4.90 27.65 16.07
CA GLU A 75 5.28 27.58 14.65
C GLU A 75 5.38 26.14 14.13
N ARG A 76 5.67 25.17 14.99
CA ARG A 76 5.97 23.79 14.57
C ARG A 76 4.78 23.05 13.95
N LEU A 77 3.53 23.38 14.31
CA LEU A 77 2.35 22.81 13.66
C LEU A 77 2.29 23.16 12.17
N GLU A 78 2.53 24.44 11.86
CA GLU A 78 2.53 24.90 10.47
C GLU A 78 3.69 24.31 9.67
N TYR A 79 4.87 24.23 10.27
CA TYR A 79 6.01 23.60 9.65
C TYR A 79 5.83 22.10 9.44
N ARG A 80 5.15 21.38 10.35
CA ARG A 80 4.79 19.97 10.13
C ARG A 80 3.85 19.81 8.94
N LYS A 81 2.86 20.69 8.74
CA LYS A 81 1.98 20.68 7.57
C LYS A 81 2.77 20.84 6.26
N ILE A 82 3.72 21.78 6.22
CA ILE A 82 4.57 21.99 5.03
C ILE A 82 5.43 20.75 4.72
N LEU A 83 6.03 20.16 5.77
CA LEU A 83 6.83 18.95 5.63
C LEU A 83 5.97 17.75 5.20
N TRP A 84 4.77 17.63 5.76
CA TRP A 84 3.80 16.60 5.39
C TRP A 84 3.42 16.70 3.91
N ASP A 85 3.07 17.89 3.43
CA ASP A 85 2.71 18.11 2.03
C ASP A 85 3.89 17.78 1.09
N ALA A 86 5.10 18.17 1.48
CA ALA A 86 6.31 17.82 0.74
C ALA A 86 6.58 16.31 0.73
N ALA A 87 6.37 15.62 1.86
CA ALA A 87 6.49 14.17 1.95
C ALA A 87 5.48 13.44 1.06
N GLN A 88 4.22 13.88 1.08
CA GLN A 88 3.16 13.34 0.23
C GLN A 88 3.50 13.50 -1.27
N THR A 89 3.93 14.70 -1.65
CA THR A 89 4.32 14.98 -3.05
C THR A 89 5.52 14.13 -3.48
N ALA A 90 6.52 13.98 -2.60
CA ALA A 90 7.67 13.11 -2.84
C ALA A 90 7.26 11.64 -3.00
N ALA A 91 6.37 11.15 -2.15
CA ALA A 91 5.85 9.79 -2.23
C ALA A 91 5.09 9.53 -3.54
N GLN A 92 4.22 10.48 -3.95
CA GLN A 92 3.46 10.40 -5.19
C GLN A 92 4.34 10.45 -6.44
N SER A 93 5.47 11.16 -6.39
CA SER A 93 6.45 11.21 -7.49
C SER A 93 7.45 10.06 -7.48
N GLY A 94 7.31 9.08 -6.60
CA GLY A 94 8.23 7.94 -6.48
C GLY A 94 9.54 8.25 -5.73
N ALA A 95 9.75 9.49 -5.26
CA ALA A 95 10.94 9.90 -4.50
C ALA A 95 10.87 9.44 -3.03
N ARG A 96 10.74 8.12 -2.82
CA ARG A 96 10.51 7.48 -1.50
C ARG A 96 11.55 7.83 -0.43
N PRO A 97 12.87 7.85 -0.71
CA PRO A 97 13.87 8.25 0.30
C PRO A 97 13.65 9.68 0.79
N THR A 98 13.30 10.59 -0.13
CA THR A 98 12.99 12.00 0.20
C THR A 98 11.71 12.11 1.02
N ALA A 99 10.67 11.34 0.68
CA ALA A 99 9.43 11.28 1.45
C ALA A 99 9.69 10.82 2.89
N LEU A 100 10.44 9.72 3.07
CA LEU A 100 10.80 9.20 4.39
C LEU A 100 11.59 10.24 5.20
N TRP A 101 12.53 10.96 4.57
CA TRP A 101 13.29 12.01 5.22
C TRP A 101 12.39 13.13 5.76
N TYR A 102 11.42 13.60 4.97
CA TYR A 102 10.45 14.60 5.45
C TYR A 102 9.53 14.05 6.55
N TYR A 103 9.04 12.82 6.43
CA TYR A 103 8.21 12.20 7.47
C TYR A 103 8.95 12.06 8.81
N ARG A 104 10.23 11.66 8.80
CA ARG A 104 11.06 11.61 10.02
C ARG A 104 11.16 12.99 10.69
N HIS A 105 11.28 14.06 9.91
CA HIS A 105 11.26 15.43 10.46
C HIS A 105 9.89 15.83 11.00
N CYS A 106 8.79 15.40 10.39
CA CYS A 106 7.46 15.58 10.95
C CYS A 106 7.34 14.93 12.34
N ILE A 107 7.77 13.67 12.47
CA ILE A 107 7.80 12.95 13.76
C ILE A 107 8.70 13.68 14.78
N ALA A 108 9.87 14.17 14.35
CA ALA A 108 10.80 14.89 15.22
C ALA A 108 10.22 16.22 15.76
N PHE A 109 9.22 16.79 15.09
CA PHE A 109 8.52 18.00 15.52
C PHE A 109 7.31 17.72 16.42
N LEU A 110 6.96 16.47 16.67
CA LEU A 110 5.96 16.12 17.66
C LEU A 110 6.51 16.37 19.08
N GLN A 111 5.61 16.50 20.04
CA GLN A 111 5.97 16.57 21.47
C GLN A 111 6.47 15.22 21.98
N ASP A 112 7.03 15.20 23.18
CA ASP A 112 7.51 13.97 23.80
C ASP A 112 6.39 12.96 24.08
N ASN A 113 5.17 13.44 24.35
CA ASN A 113 3.96 12.60 24.44
C ASN A 113 2.88 13.05 23.43
N PRO A 114 3.03 12.74 22.13
CA PRO A 114 2.15 13.27 21.09
C PRO A 114 0.77 12.62 21.03
N TRP A 115 0.50 11.64 21.87
CA TRP A 115 -0.77 10.91 21.97
C TRP A 115 -1.71 11.48 23.04
N ASP A 116 -1.24 12.44 23.83
CA ASP A 116 -2.02 13.09 24.85
C ASP A 116 -3.01 14.09 24.21
N ASP A 117 -4.29 13.98 24.57
CA ASP A 117 -5.35 14.87 24.07
C ASP A 117 -5.20 16.32 24.59
N ASN A 118 -4.34 16.56 25.59
CA ASN A 118 -4.04 17.90 26.14
C ASN A 118 -2.90 18.62 25.42
N CYS A 119 -2.36 18.07 24.34
CA CYS A 119 -1.32 18.72 23.56
C CYS A 119 -1.85 19.99 22.85
N ILE A 120 -1.11 21.10 22.96
CA ILE A 120 -1.52 22.40 22.41
C ILE A 120 -1.45 22.43 20.88
N ASP A 121 -0.45 21.78 20.28
CA ASP A 121 -0.14 21.86 18.85
C ASP A 121 -0.14 20.51 18.13
N VAL A 122 -0.51 19.45 18.80
CA VAL A 122 -0.52 18.08 18.26
C VAL A 122 -1.90 17.46 18.44
N TYR A 123 -2.44 16.90 17.35
CA TYR A 123 -3.73 16.23 17.34
C TYR A 123 -3.54 14.73 17.21
N TYR A 124 -4.36 13.95 17.90
CA TYR A 124 -4.34 12.49 17.85
C TYR A 124 -4.34 11.95 16.41
N ASP A 125 -5.23 12.44 15.55
CA ASP A 125 -5.35 11.99 14.16
C ASP A 125 -4.11 12.34 13.33
N GLU A 126 -3.45 13.46 13.60
CA GLU A 126 -2.19 13.85 12.98
C GLU A 126 -1.08 12.86 13.40
N THR A 127 -0.97 12.60 14.70
CA THR A 127 0.02 11.67 15.27
C THR A 127 -0.14 10.27 14.69
N LEU A 128 -1.38 9.77 14.66
CA LEU A 128 -1.72 8.46 14.10
C LEU A 128 -1.30 8.35 12.63
N ARG A 129 -1.71 9.32 11.80
CA ARG A 129 -1.36 9.35 10.37
C ARG A 129 0.14 9.45 10.15
N LEU A 130 0.85 10.29 10.91
CA LEU A 130 2.30 10.44 10.81
C LEU A 130 3.02 9.13 11.10
N HIS A 131 2.65 8.43 12.19
CA HIS A 131 3.29 7.16 12.54
C HIS A 131 3.04 6.08 11.49
N ILE A 132 1.80 5.95 11.01
CA ILE A 132 1.45 4.97 9.97
C ILE A 132 2.16 5.27 8.65
N SER A 133 2.12 6.53 8.16
CA SER A 133 2.76 6.88 6.88
C SER A 133 4.27 6.81 6.94
N THR A 134 4.88 7.16 8.09
CA THR A 134 6.32 7.01 8.27
C THR A 134 6.72 5.53 8.31
N ALA A 135 5.95 4.69 9.00
CA ALA A 135 6.18 3.24 9.04
C ALA A 135 6.07 2.60 7.67
N GLU A 136 5.05 2.97 6.90
CA GLU A 136 4.86 2.47 5.53
C GLU A 136 6.03 2.88 4.62
N MET A 137 6.47 4.12 4.72
CA MET A 137 7.60 4.61 3.92
C MET A 137 8.93 3.99 4.38
N ALA A 138 9.13 3.79 5.69
CA ALA A 138 10.31 3.11 6.22
C ALA A 138 10.37 1.66 5.74
N TRP A 139 9.25 0.93 5.82
CA TRP A 139 9.13 -0.42 5.28
C TRP A 139 9.47 -0.47 3.78
N SER A 140 8.92 0.44 2.96
CA SER A 140 9.18 0.48 1.52
C SER A 140 10.65 0.76 1.16
N GLN A 141 11.47 1.20 2.12
CA GLN A 141 12.91 1.45 1.99
C GLN A 141 13.76 0.39 2.73
N GLY A 142 13.14 -0.70 3.21
CA GLY A 142 13.82 -1.78 3.91
C GLY A 142 14.15 -1.50 5.39
N PHE A 143 13.74 -0.36 5.95
CA PHE A 143 13.93 -0.03 7.38
C PHE A 143 12.87 -0.71 8.25
N ASN A 144 12.83 -2.06 8.20
CA ASN A 144 11.80 -2.87 8.85
C ASN A 144 11.71 -2.68 10.37
N ASN A 145 12.85 -2.55 11.06
CA ASN A 145 12.87 -2.34 12.51
C ASN A 145 12.26 -0.98 12.89
N GLU A 146 12.63 0.09 12.19
CA GLU A 146 12.03 1.42 12.40
C GLU A 146 10.53 1.40 12.14
N ALA A 147 10.11 0.73 11.06
CA ALA A 147 8.68 0.57 10.76
C ALA A 147 7.95 -0.13 11.91
N LEU A 148 8.47 -1.26 12.40
CA LEU A 148 7.87 -2.00 13.51
C LEU A 148 7.78 -1.19 14.81
N ASP A 149 8.82 -0.39 15.13
CA ASP A 149 8.82 0.49 16.31
C ASP A 149 7.73 1.57 16.23
N LEU A 150 7.53 2.15 15.04
CA LEU A 150 6.45 3.12 14.81
C LEU A 150 5.08 2.47 14.91
N LEU A 151 4.89 1.28 14.34
CA LEU A 151 3.65 0.51 14.42
C LEU A 151 3.33 0.09 15.85
N TYR A 152 4.35 -0.27 16.65
CA TYR A 152 4.15 -0.61 18.07
C TYR A 152 3.52 0.56 18.83
N LYS A 153 3.94 1.80 18.58
CA LYS A 153 3.32 2.99 19.17
C LYS A 153 1.85 3.14 18.73
N VAL A 154 1.54 2.83 17.46
CA VAL A 154 0.16 2.84 16.97
C VAL A 154 -0.69 1.79 17.71
N PHE A 155 -0.16 0.58 17.96
CA PHE A 155 -0.90 -0.44 18.70
C PHE A 155 -1.14 -0.07 20.16
N GLN A 156 -0.18 0.59 20.81
CA GLN A 156 -0.31 1.06 22.18
C GLN A 156 -1.35 2.18 22.35
N HIS A 157 -1.44 3.09 21.38
CA HIS A 157 -2.23 4.32 21.52
C HIS A 157 -3.46 4.37 20.60
N GLY A 158 -3.62 3.44 19.67
CA GLY A 158 -4.75 3.40 18.76
C GLY A 158 -6.07 3.17 19.49
N LYS A 159 -7.00 4.13 19.36
CA LYS A 159 -8.29 4.16 20.10
C LYS A 159 -9.30 3.11 19.61
N THR A 160 -9.23 2.69 18.35
CA THR A 160 -10.17 1.73 17.75
C THR A 160 -9.46 0.71 16.88
N ALA A 161 -10.12 -0.43 16.65
CA ALA A 161 -9.62 -1.46 15.71
C ALA A 161 -9.42 -0.90 14.29
N VAL A 162 -10.35 -0.06 13.83
CA VAL A 162 -10.26 0.61 12.52
C VAL A 162 -9.01 1.48 12.44
N CYS A 163 -8.69 2.27 13.47
CA CYS A 163 -7.49 3.10 13.50
C CYS A 163 -6.19 2.29 13.43
N LYS A 164 -6.18 1.07 14.00
CA LYS A 164 -5.02 0.17 14.02
C LYS A 164 -4.90 -0.72 12.77
N SER A 165 -5.96 -0.85 11.98
CA SER A 165 -6.02 -1.80 10.88
C SER A 165 -4.90 -1.64 9.85
N ARG A 166 -4.59 -0.39 9.44
CA ARG A 166 -3.49 -0.12 8.51
C ARG A 166 -2.14 -0.53 9.09
N ALA A 167 -1.94 -0.33 10.39
CA ALA A 167 -0.72 -0.75 11.09
C ALA A 167 -0.58 -2.28 11.10
N TRP A 168 -1.66 -3.02 11.32
CA TRP A 168 -1.67 -4.48 11.22
C TRP A 168 -1.33 -4.98 9.82
N ILE A 169 -1.89 -4.35 8.77
CA ILE A 169 -1.59 -4.67 7.37
C ILE A 169 -0.10 -4.45 7.06
N ILE A 170 0.48 -3.30 7.44
CA ILE A 170 1.90 -3.02 7.21
C ILE A 170 2.78 -4.03 7.96
N LYS A 171 2.45 -4.36 9.21
CA LYS A 171 3.15 -5.37 10.00
C LYS A 171 3.11 -6.74 9.32
N ALA A 172 1.95 -7.14 8.80
CA ALA A 172 1.80 -8.39 8.06
C ALA A 172 2.66 -8.39 6.78
N LYS A 173 2.69 -7.27 6.03
CA LYS A 173 3.53 -7.14 4.83
C LYS A 173 5.02 -7.24 5.14
N ILE A 174 5.49 -6.65 6.26
CA ILE A 174 6.88 -6.78 6.72
C ILE A 174 7.21 -8.25 6.95
N TYR A 175 6.39 -8.98 7.71
CA TYR A 175 6.64 -10.39 7.98
C TYR A 175 6.54 -11.27 6.74
N ALA A 176 5.60 -11.00 5.83
CA ALA A 176 5.49 -11.71 4.57
C ALA A 176 6.74 -11.52 3.70
N GLN A 177 7.28 -10.30 3.63
CA GLN A 177 8.52 -10.02 2.90
C GLN A 177 9.73 -10.74 3.51
N LEU A 178 9.75 -10.91 4.83
CA LEU A 178 10.79 -11.66 5.55
C LEU A 178 10.60 -13.20 5.48
N GLY A 179 9.56 -13.68 4.77
CA GLY A 179 9.25 -15.10 4.68
C GLY A 179 8.58 -15.69 5.93
N ASP A 180 8.21 -14.85 6.92
CA ASP A 180 7.53 -15.29 8.14
C ASP A 180 6.01 -15.24 7.94
N HIS A 181 5.51 -16.18 7.15
CA HIS A 181 4.07 -16.27 6.83
C HIS A 181 3.20 -16.49 8.07
N PRO A 182 3.58 -17.31 9.07
CA PRO A 182 2.80 -17.48 10.30
C PRO A 182 2.59 -16.16 11.06
N ARG A 183 3.64 -15.33 11.24
CA ARG A 183 3.50 -14.03 11.90
C ARG A 183 2.74 -13.03 11.04
N SER A 184 2.90 -13.08 9.73
CA SER A 184 2.12 -12.27 8.80
C SER A 184 0.63 -12.56 8.96
N MET A 185 0.25 -13.83 8.88
CA MET A 185 -1.14 -14.26 9.01
C MET A 185 -1.72 -13.95 10.39
N ASN A 186 -0.98 -14.23 11.46
CA ASN A 186 -1.41 -13.90 12.82
C ASN A 186 -1.70 -12.41 13.01
N SER A 187 -0.93 -11.53 12.36
CA SER A 187 -1.17 -10.08 12.40
C SER A 187 -2.52 -9.72 11.78
N LEU A 188 -2.89 -10.33 10.65
CA LEU A 188 -4.16 -10.07 9.97
C LEU A 188 -5.34 -10.70 10.70
N LEU A 189 -5.18 -11.90 11.25
CA LEU A 189 -6.21 -12.56 12.09
C LEU A 189 -6.50 -11.74 13.34
N THR A 190 -5.47 -11.25 14.04
CA THR A 190 -5.63 -10.38 15.19
C THR A 190 -6.40 -9.11 14.83
N CYS A 191 -6.10 -8.51 13.67
CA CYS A 191 -6.85 -7.36 13.17
C CYS A 191 -8.32 -7.70 12.93
N LEU A 192 -8.62 -8.82 12.30
CA LEU A 192 -9.99 -9.28 12.03
C LEU A 192 -10.74 -9.56 13.36
N GLU A 193 -10.08 -10.15 14.34
CA GLU A 193 -10.67 -10.38 15.68
C GLU A 193 -11.01 -9.06 16.39
N GLU A 194 -10.10 -8.07 16.35
CA GLU A 194 -10.37 -6.73 16.87
C GLU A 194 -11.55 -6.05 16.15
N LEU A 195 -11.74 -6.32 14.85
CA LEU A 195 -12.87 -5.84 14.05
C LEU A 195 -14.17 -6.65 14.24
N GLY A 196 -14.14 -7.65 15.13
CA GLY A 196 -15.30 -8.50 15.44
C GLY A 196 -15.56 -9.64 14.44
N ILE A 197 -14.57 -10.01 13.65
CA ILE A 197 -14.59 -11.17 12.77
C ILE A 197 -13.77 -12.29 13.39
N HIS A 198 -14.46 -13.23 13.96
CA HIS A 198 -13.86 -14.44 14.48
C HIS A 198 -13.96 -15.53 13.41
N LEU A 199 -12.87 -15.86 12.77
CA LEU A 199 -12.80 -16.96 11.80
C LEU A 199 -12.84 -18.31 12.55
N ARG A 200 -13.85 -18.47 13.38
CA ARG A 200 -14.27 -19.75 13.94
C ARG A 200 -14.98 -20.48 12.83
N GLY A 201 -14.76 -21.69 12.63
CA GLY A 201 -15.48 -22.43 11.62
C GLY A 201 -14.60 -23.51 11.03
N PRO A 202 -14.77 -23.90 9.78
CA PRO A 202 -14.22 -25.15 9.29
C PRO A 202 -12.77 -25.40 9.75
N THR A 203 -12.56 -26.55 10.39
CA THR A 203 -11.24 -27.01 10.84
C THR A 203 -10.69 -28.08 9.91
N SER A 204 -11.49 -28.48 8.91
CA SER A 204 -11.13 -29.44 7.89
C SER A 204 -11.68 -29.03 6.52
N TYR A 205 -11.17 -29.66 5.47
CA TYR A 205 -11.68 -29.48 4.09
C TYR A 205 -13.13 -29.95 3.95
N GLU A 206 -13.55 -30.99 4.66
CA GLU A 206 -14.92 -31.52 4.62
C GLU A 206 -15.92 -30.54 5.22
N GLU A 207 -15.52 -29.87 6.30
CA GLU A 207 -16.34 -28.80 6.90
C GLU A 207 -16.43 -27.58 5.98
N CYS A 208 -15.32 -27.21 5.31
CA CYS A 208 -15.32 -26.18 4.27
C CYS A 208 -16.25 -26.56 3.10
N ASP A 209 -16.22 -27.82 2.64
CA ASP A 209 -17.10 -28.31 1.59
C ASP A 209 -18.57 -28.21 1.99
N THR A 210 -18.89 -28.48 3.24
CA THR A 210 -20.26 -28.33 3.78
C THR A 210 -20.68 -26.86 3.75
N ALA A 211 -19.83 -25.93 4.23
CA ALA A 211 -20.08 -24.51 4.21
C ALA A 211 -20.18 -23.96 2.78
N TYR A 212 -19.33 -24.43 1.86
CA TYR A 212 -19.40 -24.11 0.44
C TYR A 212 -20.72 -24.54 -0.19
N ASN A 213 -21.20 -25.77 0.08
CA ASN A 213 -22.47 -26.27 -0.46
C ASN A 213 -23.68 -25.46 0.07
N GLN A 214 -23.65 -25.00 1.32
CA GLN A 214 -24.65 -24.10 1.86
C GLN A 214 -24.63 -22.74 1.13
N LEU A 215 -23.44 -22.14 0.97
CA LEU A 215 -23.28 -20.90 0.22
C LEU A 215 -23.71 -21.05 -1.23
N LYS A 216 -23.35 -22.14 -1.90
CA LYS A 216 -23.81 -22.47 -3.27
C LYS A 216 -25.34 -22.51 -3.35
N GLY A 217 -26.00 -23.13 -2.38
CA GLY A 217 -27.48 -23.15 -2.33
C GLY A 217 -28.10 -21.75 -2.32
N HIS A 218 -27.49 -20.80 -1.59
CA HIS A 218 -27.91 -19.40 -1.60
C HIS A 218 -27.62 -18.70 -2.93
N LEU A 219 -26.44 -18.93 -3.50
CA LEU A 219 -26.04 -18.33 -4.79
C LEU A 219 -26.91 -18.85 -5.94
N ASP A 220 -27.33 -20.12 -5.92
CA ASP A 220 -28.20 -20.70 -6.95
C ASP A 220 -29.62 -20.10 -6.95
N GLN A 221 -30.10 -19.69 -5.78
CA GLN A 221 -31.39 -19.06 -5.59
C GLN A 221 -31.39 -17.54 -5.81
N THR A 222 -30.21 -16.91 -5.87
CA THR A 222 -30.08 -15.47 -5.98
C THR A 222 -29.66 -15.07 -7.38
N ASP A 223 -30.35 -14.08 -7.97
CA ASP A 223 -29.87 -13.48 -9.20
C ASP A 223 -28.55 -12.73 -9.00
N ILE A 224 -27.59 -13.06 -9.85
CA ILE A 224 -26.23 -12.51 -9.78
C ILE A 224 -26.21 -10.99 -9.91
N MET A 225 -27.13 -10.43 -10.69
CA MET A 225 -27.23 -8.98 -10.87
C MET A 225 -27.71 -8.28 -9.60
N THR A 226 -28.51 -8.96 -8.79
CA THR A 226 -28.90 -8.48 -7.45
C THR A 226 -27.68 -8.38 -6.54
N ILE A 227 -26.81 -9.40 -6.55
CA ILE A 227 -25.55 -9.38 -5.78
C ILE A 227 -24.62 -8.27 -6.30
N ALA A 228 -24.45 -8.17 -7.63
CA ALA A 228 -23.60 -7.17 -8.26
C ALA A 228 -24.04 -5.72 -7.98
N ARG A 229 -25.35 -5.49 -7.85
CA ARG A 229 -25.95 -4.16 -7.60
C ARG A 229 -25.97 -3.78 -6.12
N LYS A 230 -25.61 -4.69 -5.22
CA LYS A 230 -25.60 -4.38 -3.80
C LYS A 230 -24.69 -3.16 -3.55
N PRO A 231 -25.19 -2.14 -2.83
CA PRO A 231 -24.40 -0.95 -2.57
C PRO A 231 -23.22 -1.28 -1.65
N ILE A 232 -22.09 -0.62 -1.89
CA ILE A 232 -20.95 -0.66 -0.97
C ILE A 232 -21.39 0.00 0.34
N SER A 233 -21.09 -0.65 1.45
CA SER A 233 -21.38 -0.14 2.79
C SER A 233 -20.66 1.20 3.03
N LYS A 234 -21.34 2.10 3.75
CA LYS A 234 -20.72 3.33 4.27
C LYS A 234 -20.09 3.12 5.64
N ASP A 235 -20.35 1.97 6.27
CA ASP A 235 -19.72 1.61 7.54
C ASP A 235 -18.24 1.33 7.34
N ILE A 236 -17.42 2.18 7.97
CA ILE A 236 -15.97 2.11 7.86
C ILE A 236 -15.42 0.77 8.38
N THR A 237 -16.07 0.14 9.35
CA THR A 237 -15.68 -1.16 9.88
C THR A 237 -15.85 -2.25 8.83
N THR A 238 -16.98 -2.28 8.14
CA THR A 238 -17.25 -3.23 7.04
C THR A 238 -16.26 -3.05 5.88
N ILE A 239 -15.96 -1.81 5.50
CA ILE A 239 -14.96 -1.49 4.48
C ILE A 239 -13.58 -2.00 4.91
N THR A 240 -13.20 -1.75 6.15
CA THR A 240 -11.90 -2.16 6.71
C THR A 240 -11.77 -3.69 6.74
N ILE A 241 -12.83 -4.41 7.14
CA ILE A 241 -12.87 -5.88 7.11
C ILE A 241 -12.57 -6.39 5.70
N GLY A 242 -13.21 -5.83 4.67
CA GLY A 242 -12.98 -6.23 3.28
C GLY A 242 -11.51 -6.07 2.86
N ILE A 243 -10.87 -4.96 3.23
CA ILE A 243 -9.45 -4.69 2.94
C ILE A 243 -8.55 -5.73 3.66
N VAL A 244 -8.77 -5.95 4.96
CA VAL A 244 -7.95 -6.89 5.75
C VAL A 244 -8.12 -8.33 5.23
N MET A 245 -9.33 -8.74 4.86
CA MET A 245 -9.57 -10.07 4.30
C MET A 245 -8.88 -10.25 2.94
N ALA A 246 -8.89 -9.25 2.08
CA ALA A 246 -8.19 -9.31 0.80
C ALA A 246 -6.66 -9.46 0.97
N GLU A 247 -6.08 -8.76 1.95
CA GLU A 247 -4.66 -8.95 2.31
C GLU A 247 -4.39 -10.35 2.89
N ALA A 248 -5.27 -10.84 3.76
CA ALA A 248 -5.13 -12.18 4.36
C ALA A 248 -5.22 -13.29 3.31
N MET A 249 -6.11 -13.16 2.33
CA MET A 249 -6.20 -14.10 1.21
C MET A 249 -4.90 -14.13 0.38
N SER A 250 -4.23 -13.02 0.21
CA SER A 250 -2.94 -12.96 -0.50
C SER A 250 -1.82 -13.71 0.24
N VAL A 251 -1.88 -13.79 1.56
CA VAL A 251 -0.92 -14.56 2.37
C VAL A 251 -1.27 -16.05 2.35
N THR A 252 -2.54 -16.39 2.64
CA THR A 252 -2.98 -17.79 2.77
C THR A 252 -2.96 -18.55 1.45
N PHE A 253 -3.06 -17.87 0.32
CA PHE A 253 -2.99 -18.49 -1.00
C PHE A 253 -1.71 -19.34 -1.19
N TRP A 254 -0.60 -18.89 -0.63
CA TRP A 254 0.71 -19.55 -0.78
C TRP A 254 1.05 -20.53 0.32
N ASP A 255 0.47 -20.36 1.52
CA ASP A 255 0.92 -21.04 2.73
C ASP A 255 -0.14 -21.97 3.34
N ASP A 256 -1.41 -21.59 3.32
CA ASP A 256 -2.50 -22.32 4.00
C ASP A 256 -3.78 -22.39 3.16
N GLY A 257 -3.85 -23.42 2.34
CA GLY A 257 -4.99 -23.66 1.45
C GLY A 257 -6.33 -23.86 2.18
N LEU A 258 -6.32 -24.38 3.40
CA LEU A 258 -7.54 -24.55 4.20
C LEU A 258 -8.06 -23.19 4.67
N THR A 259 -7.20 -22.37 5.25
CA THR A 259 -7.56 -21.01 5.68
C THR A 259 -7.94 -20.13 4.49
N PHE A 260 -7.26 -20.25 3.35
CA PHE A 260 -7.63 -19.60 2.11
C PHE A 260 -9.05 -19.94 1.67
N TYR A 261 -9.40 -21.23 1.65
CA TYR A 261 -10.73 -21.71 1.28
C TYR A 261 -11.81 -21.15 2.22
N LYS A 262 -11.59 -21.27 3.51
CA LYS A 262 -12.45 -20.71 4.56
C LYS A 262 -12.69 -19.20 4.37
N MET A 263 -11.62 -18.44 4.11
CA MET A 263 -11.72 -17.00 3.87
C MET A 263 -12.52 -16.66 2.63
N ALA A 264 -12.38 -17.41 1.54
CA ALA A 264 -13.14 -17.19 0.32
C ALA A 264 -14.66 -17.34 0.56
N ILE A 265 -15.05 -18.35 1.34
CA ILE A 265 -16.46 -18.58 1.74
C ILE A 265 -16.93 -17.42 2.63
N GLU A 266 -16.15 -17.07 3.66
CA GLU A 266 -16.55 -16.06 4.64
C GLU A 266 -16.66 -14.68 4.02
N MET A 267 -15.76 -14.35 3.09
CA MET A 267 -15.81 -13.08 2.36
C MET A 267 -17.13 -12.93 1.57
N MET A 268 -17.60 -14.01 0.95
CA MET A 268 -18.89 -14.02 0.26
C MET A 268 -20.06 -13.94 1.26
N ASN A 269 -20.02 -14.66 2.35
CA ASN A 269 -21.04 -14.61 3.40
C ASN A 269 -21.19 -13.19 3.97
N LEU A 270 -20.07 -12.55 4.30
CA LEU A 270 -20.08 -11.17 4.79
C LEU A 270 -20.71 -10.21 3.78
N HIS A 271 -20.37 -10.36 2.50
CA HIS A 271 -20.97 -9.55 1.44
C HIS A 271 -22.47 -9.78 1.32
N LEU A 272 -22.91 -11.03 1.37
CA LEU A 272 -24.32 -11.38 1.25
C LEU A 272 -25.17 -10.92 2.45
N PHE A 273 -24.67 -11.11 3.66
CA PHE A 273 -25.49 -10.99 4.87
C PHE A 273 -25.16 -9.76 5.74
N ARG A 274 -23.94 -9.21 5.70
CA ARG A 274 -23.56 -8.07 6.53
C ARG A 274 -23.51 -6.75 5.77
N GLY A 275 -22.98 -6.73 4.56
CA GLY A 275 -22.91 -5.53 3.74
C GLY A 275 -21.90 -5.65 2.61
N GLY A 276 -22.09 -4.86 1.55
CA GLY A 276 -21.20 -4.83 0.40
C GLY A 276 -19.87 -4.13 0.69
N PHE A 277 -18.76 -4.64 0.17
CA PHE A 277 -17.45 -4.00 0.17
C PHE A 277 -16.74 -4.23 -1.18
N ALA A 278 -15.82 -3.32 -1.53
CA ALA A 278 -15.21 -3.31 -2.86
C ALA A 278 -14.39 -4.58 -3.17
N GLN A 279 -13.68 -5.12 -2.17
CA GLN A 279 -12.78 -6.25 -2.29
C GLN A 279 -13.47 -7.60 -2.58
N ILE A 280 -14.80 -7.64 -2.57
CA ILE A 280 -15.55 -8.87 -2.88
C ILE A 280 -15.30 -9.38 -4.29
N CYS A 281 -14.93 -8.52 -5.25
CA CYS A 281 -14.54 -8.95 -6.60
C CYS A 281 -13.37 -9.94 -6.57
N ILE A 282 -12.40 -9.73 -5.66
CA ILE A 282 -11.28 -10.66 -5.41
C ILE A 282 -11.82 -11.97 -4.83
N GLY A 283 -12.68 -11.88 -3.80
CA GLY A 283 -13.32 -13.06 -3.19
C GLY A 283 -14.13 -13.89 -4.17
N CYS A 284 -14.90 -13.25 -5.09
CA CYS A 284 -15.63 -13.94 -6.14
C CYS A 284 -14.71 -14.71 -7.09
N SER A 285 -13.58 -14.11 -7.51
CA SER A 285 -12.60 -14.77 -8.36
C SER A 285 -11.98 -16.00 -7.68
N HIS A 286 -11.60 -15.89 -6.40
CA HIS A 286 -11.07 -17.01 -5.64
C HIS A 286 -12.11 -18.12 -5.44
N LEU A 287 -13.35 -17.75 -5.15
CA LEU A 287 -14.43 -18.74 -5.00
C LEU A 287 -14.75 -19.41 -6.34
N ALA A 288 -14.67 -18.70 -7.47
CA ALA A 288 -14.79 -19.28 -8.81
C ALA A 288 -13.67 -20.29 -9.10
N MET A 289 -12.45 -19.95 -8.74
CA MET A 289 -11.29 -20.86 -8.84
C MET A 289 -11.54 -22.12 -8.01
N ILE A 290 -11.97 -22.01 -6.78
CA ILE A 290 -12.30 -23.15 -5.89
C ILE A 290 -13.42 -23.99 -6.49
N SER A 291 -14.50 -23.35 -6.97
CA SER A 291 -15.65 -24.03 -7.62
C SER A 291 -15.19 -24.89 -8.78
N PHE A 292 -14.31 -24.37 -9.63
CA PHE A 292 -13.77 -25.10 -10.77
C PHE A 292 -12.75 -26.17 -10.38
N SER A 293 -11.74 -25.79 -9.58
CA SER A 293 -10.61 -26.67 -9.29
C SER A 293 -10.99 -27.85 -8.39
N ARG A 294 -11.75 -27.59 -7.31
CA ARG A 294 -12.11 -28.60 -6.33
C ARG A 294 -13.39 -29.39 -6.70
N PHE A 295 -14.41 -28.69 -7.19
CA PHE A 295 -15.73 -29.29 -7.42
C PHE A 295 -16.03 -29.57 -8.89
N ARG A 296 -15.20 -29.11 -9.83
CA ARG A 296 -15.46 -29.16 -11.27
C ARG A 296 -16.78 -28.51 -11.67
N ASP A 297 -17.27 -27.57 -10.84
CA ASP A 297 -18.51 -26.85 -11.08
C ASP A 297 -18.25 -25.64 -12.00
N LEU A 298 -18.14 -25.93 -13.29
CA LEU A 298 -17.91 -24.92 -14.31
C LEU A 298 -19.04 -23.89 -14.36
N LYS A 299 -20.30 -24.31 -14.12
CA LYS A 299 -21.47 -23.42 -14.18
C LYS A 299 -21.38 -22.34 -13.10
N LEU A 300 -21.09 -22.71 -11.86
CA LEU A 300 -20.94 -21.76 -10.77
C LEU A 300 -19.67 -20.92 -10.93
N ALA A 301 -18.58 -21.51 -11.40
CA ALA A 301 -17.32 -20.79 -11.66
C ALA A 301 -17.52 -19.67 -12.70
N ILE A 302 -18.25 -19.93 -13.80
CA ILE A 302 -18.59 -18.91 -14.80
C ILE A 302 -19.50 -17.83 -14.17
N LYS A 303 -20.51 -18.23 -13.42
CA LYS A 303 -21.43 -17.28 -12.74
C LYS A 303 -20.69 -16.35 -11.79
N LEU A 304 -19.77 -16.87 -10.97
CA LEU A 304 -18.92 -16.07 -10.07
C LEU A 304 -17.90 -15.20 -10.82
N SER A 305 -17.38 -15.70 -11.94
CA SER A 305 -16.53 -14.95 -12.86
C SER A 305 -17.23 -13.71 -13.43
N GLU A 306 -18.48 -13.85 -13.86
CA GLU A 306 -19.32 -12.73 -14.33
C GLU A 306 -19.60 -11.72 -13.22
N LEU A 307 -19.86 -12.20 -12.01
CA LEU A 307 -20.03 -11.35 -10.83
C LEU A 307 -18.76 -10.56 -10.55
N SER A 308 -17.61 -11.22 -10.57
CA SER A 308 -16.32 -10.57 -10.32
C SER A 308 -16.06 -9.43 -11.31
N VAL A 309 -16.23 -9.65 -12.61
CA VAL A 309 -16.06 -8.62 -13.64
C VAL A 309 -17.02 -7.44 -13.42
N SER A 310 -18.31 -7.72 -13.20
CA SER A 310 -19.30 -6.67 -12.94
C SER A 310 -18.98 -5.81 -11.71
N LEU A 311 -18.37 -6.41 -10.68
CA LEU A 311 -17.92 -5.71 -9.48
C LEU A 311 -16.63 -4.93 -9.72
N LEU A 312 -15.69 -5.47 -10.49
CA LEU A 312 -14.45 -4.80 -10.88
C LEU A 312 -14.72 -3.54 -11.70
N ASP A 313 -15.61 -3.61 -12.67
CA ASP A 313 -15.97 -2.47 -13.52
C ASP A 313 -16.58 -1.30 -12.72
N ARG A 314 -17.21 -1.59 -11.61
CA ARG A 314 -17.83 -0.61 -10.72
C ARG A 314 -16.95 -0.19 -9.54
N CYS A 315 -15.79 -0.83 -9.36
CA CYS A 315 -14.90 -0.55 -8.25
C CYS A 315 -14.12 0.75 -8.48
N PRO A 316 -14.29 1.79 -7.65
CA PRO A 316 -13.57 3.06 -7.81
C PRO A 316 -12.13 2.98 -7.30
N GLU A 317 -11.79 1.98 -6.50
CA GLU A 317 -10.54 1.86 -5.77
C GLU A 317 -9.48 1.16 -6.63
N LEU A 318 -8.45 1.91 -7.05
CA LEU A 318 -7.41 1.41 -7.96
C LEU A 318 -6.65 0.19 -7.41
N TRP A 319 -6.36 0.17 -6.11
CA TRP A 319 -5.70 -0.96 -5.46
C TRP A 319 -6.50 -2.26 -5.58
N THR A 320 -7.80 -2.22 -5.26
CA THR A 320 -8.71 -3.36 -5.38
C THR A 320 -8.88 -3.78 -6.83
N ARG A 321 -8.99 -2.82 -7.76
CA ARG A 321 -9.11 -3.10 -9.21
C ARG A 321 -7.88 -3.80 -9.74
N SER A 322 -6.68 -3.32 -9.41
CA SER A 322 -5.43 -3.93 -9.86
C SER A 322 -5.33 -5.39 -9.39
N ARG A 323 -5.49 -5.63 -8.10
CA ARG A 323 -5.43 -6.99 -7.53
C ARG A 323 -6.53 -7.89 -8.05
N GLY A 324 -7.76 -7.40 -8.10
CA GLY A 324 -8.90 -8.15 -8.63
C GLY A 324 -8.74 -8.51 -10.09
N SER A 325 -8.20 -7.60 -10.90
CA SER A 325 -7.88 -7.85 -12.31
C SER A 325 -6.84 -8.96 -12.47
N VAL A 326 -5.79 -8.96 -11.65
CA VAL A 326 -4.76 -10.02 -11.68
C VAL A 326 -5.39 -11.38 -11.34
N VAL A 327 -6.10 -11.47 -10.20
CA VAL A 327 -6.73 -12.72 -9.76
C VAL A 327 -7.74 -13.23 -10.79
N TYR A 328 -8.56 -12.33 -11.34
CA TYR A 328 -9.51 -12.69 -12.37
C TYR A 328 -8.82 -13.21 -13.65
N ASN A 329 -7.95 -12.41 -14.25
CA ASN A 329 -7.40 -12.71 -15.56
C ASN A 329 -6.46 -13.92 -15.54
N PHE A 330 -5.70 -14.11 -14.47
CA PHE A 330 -4.79 -15.22 -14.36
C PHE A 330 -5.50 -16.55 -14.05
N TYR A 331 -6.43 -16.56 -13.07
CA TYR A 331 -6.99 -17.83 -12.59
C TYR A 331 -8.27 -18.26 -13.32
N ILE A 332 -9.14 -17.32 -13.71
CA ILE A 332 -10.49 -17.66 -14.20
C ILE A 332 -10.88 -16.96 -15.50
N GLY A 333 -10.15 -15.97 -15.96
CA GLY A 333 -10.48 -15.22 -17.19
C GLY A 333 -10.61 -16.13 -18.44
N HIS A 334 -9.78 -17.16 -18.52
CA HIS A 334 -9.80 -18.17 -19.60
C HIS A 334 -11.08 -19.03 -19.62
N LEU A 335 -11.89 -19.04 -18.56
CA LEU A 335 -13.19 -19.74 -18.57
C LEU A 335 -14.25 -19.02 -19.41
N ARG A 336 -14.02 -17.74 -19.73
CA ARG A 336 -14.96 -16.89 -20.47
C ARG A 336 -14.47 -16.47 -21.85
N GLY A 337 -13.22 -16.62 -22.15
CA GLY A 337 -12.65 -16.17 -23.41
C GLY A 337 -11.27 -16.76 -23.70
N PRO A 338 -10.68 -16.41 -24.83
CA PRO A 338 -9.33 -16.86 -25.17
C PRO A 338 -8.32 -16.40 -24.14
N LEU A 339 -7.39 -17.29 -23.77
CA LEU A 339 -6.33 -16.97 -22.80
C LEU A 339 -5.52 -15.72 -23.21
N ALA A 340 -5.24 -15.55 -24.51
CA ALA A 340 -4.54 -14.36 -25.03
C ALA A 340 -5.24 -13.04 -24.70
N ALA A 341 -6.57 -13.02 -24.56
CA ALA A 341 -7.33 -11.82 -24.24
C ALA A 341 -7.07 -11.31 -22.81
N THR A 342 -6.45 -12.09 -21.94
CA THR A 342 -6.12 -11.69 -20.57
C THR A 342 -4.86 -10.83 -20.49
N LEU A 343 -3.94 -10.91 -21.44
CA LEU A 343 -2.64 -10.24 -21.42
C LEU A 343 -2.75 -8.70 -21.29
N PRO A 344 -3.56 -7.98 -22.09
CA PRO A 344 -3.63 -6.52 -21.98
C PRO A 344 -4.12 -6.03 -20.60
N ALA A 345 -5.02 -6.78 -19.96
CA ALA A 345 -5.50 -6.45 -18.63
C ALA A 345 -4.43 -6.71 -17.55
N LEU A 346 -3.60 -7.74 -17.72
CA LEU A 346 -2.46 -8.01 -16.85
C LEU A 346 -1.38 -6.92 -17.02
N GLU A 347 -1.07 -6.50 -18.25
CA GLU A 347 -0.14 -5.40 -18.54
C GLU A 347 -0.54 -4.10 -17.80
N ASN A 348 -1.79 -3.69 -17.94
CA ASN A 348 -2.32 -2.52 -17.21
C ASN A 348 -2.26 -2.71 -15.68
N SER A 349 -2.39 -3.95 -15.20
CA SER A 349 -2.28 -4.25 -13.76
C SER A 349 -0.83 -4.13 -13.25
N VAL A 350 0.19 -4.43 -14.04
CA VAL A 350 1.60 -4.18 -13.69
C VAL A 350 1.83 -2.67 -13.49
N GLU A 351 1.50 -1.85 -14.48
CA GLU A 351 1.68 -0.40 -14.42
C GLU A 351 0.96 0.21 -13.22
N THR A 352 -0.29 -0.21 -12.99
CA THR A 352 -1.09 0.28 -11.86
C THR A 352 -0.46 -0.13 -10.53
N SER A 353 0.00 -1.37 -10.40
CA SER A 353 0.62 -1.86 -9.16
C SER A 353 1.93 -1.15 -8.83
N LEU A 354 2.77 -0.90 -9.84
CA LEU A 354 4.01 -0.13 -9.67
C LEU A 354 3.71 1.31 -9.24
N THR A 355 2.73 1.95 -9.86
CA THR A 355 2.29 3.30 -9.51
C THR A 355 1.77 3.38 -8.06
N LEU A 356 1.02 2.38 -7.64
CA LEU A 356 0.49 2.27 -6.27
C LEU A 356 1.55 1.85 -5.23
N GLY A 357 2.75 1.47 -5.68
CA GLY A 357 3.81 0.98 -4.81
C GLY A 357 3.52 -0.40 -4.23
N ASP A 358 2.87 -1.27 -5.00
CA ASP A 358 2.62 -2.67 -4.66
C ASP A 358 3.50 -3.62 -5.51
N PRO A 359 4.82 -3.71 -5.22
CA PRO A 359 5.75 -4.50 -6.01
C PRO A 359 5.41 -5.99 -5.97
N TYR A 360 4.80 -6.49 -4.89
CA TYR A 360 4.37 -7.87 -4.78
C TYR A 360 3.34 -8.23 -5.86
N ILE A 361 2.30 -7.42 -6.03
CA ILE A 361 1.29 -7.67 -7.08
C ILE A 361 1.89 -7.48 -8.47
N ALA A 362 2.79 -6.51 -8.66
CA ALA A 362 3.48 -6.34 -9.94
C ALA A 362 4.28 -7.61 -10.31
N LEU A 363 5.06 -8.17 -9.37
CA LEU A 363 5.85 -9.40 -9.59
C LEU A 363 4.97 -10.62 -9.91
N ILE A 364 3.89 -10.82 -9.15
CA ILE A 364 2.94 -11.92 -9.44
C ILE A 364 2.31 -11.74 -10.82
N THR A 365 2.00 -10.51 -11.20
CA THR A 365 1.41 -10.22 -12.50
C THR A 365 2.39 -10.53 -13.63
N ILE A 366 3.66 -10.11 -13.51
CA ILE A 366 4.71 -10.41 -14.48
C ILE A 366 4.91 -11.92 -14.62
N SER A 367 4.98 -12.64 -13.49
CA SER A 367 5.04 -14.10 -13.48
C SER A 367 3.83 -14.73 -14.18
N SER A 368 2.63 -14.25 -13.90
CA SER A 368 1.39 -14.70 -14.53
C SER A 368 1.38 -14.47 -16.04
N MET A 369 1.91 -13.33 -16.50
CA MET A 369 2.07 -13.03 -17.93
C MET A 369 3.08 -13.96 -18.59
N GLY A 370 4.22 -14.25 -17.93
CA GLY A 370 5.21 -15.21 -18.40
C GLY A 370 4.59 -16.59 -18.59
N MET A 371 3.87 -17.11 -17.57
CA MET A 371 3.13 -18.38 -17.67
C MET A 371 2.08 -18.36 -18.78
N THR A 372 1.31 -17.26 -18.90
CA THR A 372 0.32 -17.13 -19.96
C THR A 372 0.95 -17.21 -21.35
N ARG A 373 2.09 -16.54 -21.56
CA ARG A 373 2.85 -16.60 -22.82
C ARG A 373 3.36 -18.01 -23.14
N LEU A 374 3.85 -18.74 -22.10
CA LEU A 374 4.22 -20.16 -22.24
C LEU A 374 3.03 -21.02 -22.69
N PHE A 375 1.88 -20.89 -22.05
CA PHE A 375 0.67 -21.65 -22.42
C PHE A 375 0.14 -21.30 -23.82
N LEU A 376 0.40 -20.08 -24.29
CA LEU A 376 0.07 -19.66 -25.66
C LEU A 376 1.05 -20.15 -26.70
N GLY A 377 2.17 -20.79 -26.30
CA GLY A 377 3.20 -21.32 -27.21
C GLY A 377 4.10 -20.21 -27.78
N HIS A 378 4.30 -19.11 -27.07
CA HIS A 378 5.28 -18.09 -27.47
C HIS A 378 6.70 -18.68 -27.45
N ASP A 379 7.60 -18.11 -28.24
CA ASP A 379 9.01 -18.49 -28.27
C ASP A 379 9.66 -18.36 -26.88
N LEU A 380 10.37 -19.41 -26.44
CA LEU A 380 10.93 -19.47 -25.08
C LEU A 380 11.98 -18.38 -24.81
N VAL A 381 12.76 -17.99 -25.84
CA VAL A 381 13.76 -16.94 -25.71
C VAL A 381 13.07 -15.59 -25.47
N GLN A 382 11.94 -15.36 -26.15
CA GLN A 382 11.14 -14.13 -25.93
C GLN A 382 10.46 -14.12 -24.55
N VAL A 383 10.01 -15.27 -24.05
CA VAL A 383 9.42 -15.37 -22.70
C VAL A 383 10.49 -15.13 -21.64
N GLU A 384 11.68 -15.71 -21.78
CA GLU A 384 12.80 -15.48 -20.87
C GLU A 384 13.22 -13.99 -20.87
N ALA A 385 13.40 -13.39 -22.05
CA ALA A 385 13.73 -11.97 -22.18
C ALA A 385 12.67 -11.09 -21.49
N PHE A 386 11.38 -11.35 -21.74
CA PHE A 386 10.28 -10.66 -21.07
C PHE A 386 10.37 -10.75 -19.54
N CYS A 387 10.59 -11.95 -18.98
CA CYS A 387 10.66 -12.14 -17.53
C CYS A 387 11.86 -11.40 -16.92
N ASN A 388 13.01 -11.37 -17.63
CA ASN A 388 14.19 -10.67 -17.17
C ASN A 388 14.00 -9.14 -17.19
N GLU A 389 13.59 -8.59 -18.33
CA GLU A 389 13.46 -7.15 -18.53
C GLU A 389 12.36 -6.55 -17.63
N SER A 390 11.21 -7.22 -17.53
CA SER A 390 10.08 -6.71 -16.73
C SER A 390 10.34 -6.68 -15.23
N ALA A 391 11.27 -7.51 -14.72
CA ALA A 391 11.60 -7.54 -13.30
C ALA A 391 12.66 -6.51 -12.90
N GLU A 392 13.45 -5.99 -13.84
CA GLU A 392 14.56 -5.07 -13.56
C GLU A 392 14.11 -3.75 -12.88
N GLU A 393 12.88 -3.32 -13.13
CA GLU A 393 12.31 -2.12 -12.51
C GLU A 393 11.97 -2.28 -11.02
N ILE A 394 11.98 -3.52 -10.50
CA ILE A 394 11.61 -3.83 -9.13
C ILE A 394 12.86 -4.21 -8.33
N ASN A 395 13.29 -3.32 -7.45
CA ASN A 395 14.46 -3.55 -6.59
C ASN A 395 14.29 -4.83 -5.76
N ASP A 396 15.36 -5.62 -5.67
CA ASP A 396 15.44 -6.86 -4.88
C ASP A 396 14.32 -7.88 -5.17
N TRP A 397 13.77 -7.87 -6.38
CA TRP A 397 12.65 -8.73 -6.78
C TRP A 397 12.89 -10.23 -6.51
N ALA A 398 14.11 -10.70 -6.69
CA ALA A 398 14.47 -12.10 -6.47
C ALA A 398 14.43 -12.54 -5.00
N SER A 399 14.45 -11.60 -4.05
CA SER A 399 14.32 -11.88 -2.62
C SER A 399 12.87 -12.03 -2.16
N ASP A 400 11.89 -11.62 -2.96
CA ASP A 400 10.47 -11.82 -2.63
C ASP A 400 10.11 -13.30 -2.73
N THR A 401 9.70 -13.87 -1.58
CA THR A 401 9.45 -15.32 -1.43
C THR A 401 8.17 -15.80 -2.11
N ARG A 402 7.39 -14.89 -2.72
CA ARG A 402 6.10 -15.19 -3.38
C ARG A 402 6.15 -14.80 -4.86
N GLY A 403 6.06 -13.52 -5.16
CA GLY A 403 6.06 -13.03 -6.54
C GLY A 403 7.40 -13.24 -7.24
N GLY A 404 8.50 -12.94 -6.56
CA GLY A 404 9.85 -13.19 -7.06
C GLY A 404 10.13 -14.67 -7.26
N ALA A 405 9.81 -15.52 -6.29
CA ALA A 405 9.96 -16.96 -6.41
C ALA A 405 9.11 -17.53 -7.56
N SER A 406 7.88 -17.04 -7.74
CA SER A 406 7.02 -17.42 -8.87
C SER A 406 7.64 -17.03 -10.21
N LEU A 407 8.24 -15.84 -10.30
CA LEU A 407 8.92 -15.39 -11.53
C LEU A 407 10.17 -16.21 -11.85
N VAL A 408 10.98 -16.55 -10.83
CA VAL A 408 12.14 -17.45 -11.00
C VAL A 408 11.72 -18.81 -11.54
N THR A 409 10.55 -19.31 -11.12
CA THR A 409 10.04 -20.62 -11.59
C THR A 409 9.62 -20.60 -13.06
N VAL A 410 9.17 -19.46 -13.56
CA VAL A 410 8.73 -19.27 -14.95
C VAL A 410 9.93 -18.99 -15.86
N ARG A 411 10.96 -18.32 -15.36
CA ARG A 411 12.21 -17.99 -16.05
C ARG A 411 13.06 -19.24 -16.32
#